data_cab351ffe0927c0553dd133b05bf4a6c
#
_entry.id   cab351ffe0927c0553dd133b05bf4a6c
#
_cell.length_a   1.000
_cell.length_b   1.000
_cell.length_c   1.000
_cell.angle_alpha   90.00
_cell.angle_beta   90.00
_cell.angle_gamma   90.00
#
_symmetry.space_group_name_H-M   'P 1'
#
loop_
_entity.id
_entity.type
_entity.pdbx_description
1 polymer ?
#
loop_
_entity_poly.entity_id
_entity_poly.type
_entity_poly.pdbx_seq_one_letter_code
_entity_poly.pdbx_strand_id
1 'polypeptide(L)'
;MNQLQKSLLVNALFSGISGIALVAINRPIANLFGISNTSVFWIIGVALVSFSVTIIYQIQRQNLIGVLAIILQDYLWVLGSMVLLVAQPFEILRTGNVIIAVIALVVFLMAINQAKALAHMDGNLVQGTKRLSFERWMKASKSRVWKVISNVANYHEVAPNVDEVIIISGKAEGMVRSCSHGKDSWTETCSLWEEEKEYAFEVNTAATNYPYPFKFLKGNWKVEEINISQTKVTVLFEFEYSRKFHNWLLHPILKGKFSKTAEKLMDNWQNQIEK
;
A
#
# COMPACT_ATOMS: atom_id res chain seq x y z
N MET A 1 12.50 15.06 -10.71
CA MET A 1 11.36 14.73 -9.83
C MET A 1 10.46 13.73 -10.55
N ASN A 2 10.18 12.59 -9.92
CA ASN A 2 9.22 11.62 -10.42
C ASN A 2 7.76 12.11 -10.20
N GLN A 3 6.77 11.35 -10.70
CA GLN A 3 5.37 11.74 -10.63
C GLN A 3 4.85 11.83 -9.19
N LEU A 4 5.29 10.95 -8.29
CA LEU A 4 4.92 10.98 -6.87
C LEU A 4 5.49 12.23 -6.19
N GLN A 5 6.76 12.56 -6.44
CA GLN A 5 7.38 13.77 -5.89
C GLN A 5 6.65 15.05 -6.33
N LYS A 6 6.25 15.14 -7.60
CA LYS A 6 5.46 16.27 -8.11
C LYS A 6 4.09 16.36 -7.41
N SER A 7 3.42 15.23 -7.24
CA SER A 7 2.12 15.18 -6.58
C SER A 7 2.21 15.56 -5.09
N LEU A 8 3.24 15.08 -4.39
CA LEU A 8 3.53 15.46 -2.99
C LEU A 8 3.88 16.96 -2.88
N LEU A 9 4.64 17.52 -3.84
CA LEU A 9 4.99 18.94 -3.82
C LEU A 9 3.75 19.83 -3.94
N VAL A 10 2.82 19.49 -4.83
CA VAL A 10 1.55 20.24 -4.98
C VAL A 10 0.78 20.22 -3.67
N ASN A 11 0.68 19.07 -2.99
CA ASN A 11 0.01 18.97 -1.70
C ASN A 11 0.73 19.78 -0.60
N ALA A 12 2.08 19.69 -0.54
CA ALA A 12 2.85 20.47 0.42
C ALA A 12 2.64 21.98 0.26
N LEU A 13 2.66 22.48 -0.98
CA LEU A 13 2.44 23.89 -1.27
C LEU A 13 1.00 24.32 -0.91
N PHE A 14 0.00 23.53 -1.31
CA PHE A 14 -1.39 23.81 -0.99
C PHE A 14 -1.63 23.85 0.53
N SER A 15 -1.18 22.83 1.25
CA SER A 15 -1.33 22.74 2.72
C SER A 15 -0.55 23.84 3.44
N GLY A 16 0.69 24.13 3.01
CA GLY A 16 1.52 25.17 3.61
C GLY A 16 0.93 26.57 3.41
N ILE A 17 0.54 26.92 2.19
CA ILE A 17 -0.07 28.23 1.88
C ILE A 17 -1.41 28.39 2.60
N SER A 18 -2.25 27.35 2.59
CA SER A 18 -3.53 27.36 3.31
C SER A 18 -3.32 27.51 4.82
N GLY A 19 -2.36 26.80 5.39
CA GLY A 19 -2.03 26.88 6.80
C GLY A 19 -1.54 28.26 7.20
N ILE A 20 -0.64 28.86 6.43
CA ILE A 20 -0.14 30.24 6.66
C ILE A 20 -1.31 31.24 6.58
N ALA A 21 -2.18 31.12 5.58
CA ALA A 21 -3.34 31.99 5.45
C ALA A 21 -4.28 31.88 6.67
N LEU A 22 -4.57 30.66 7.13
CA LEU A 22 -5.41 30.42 8.31
C LEU A 22 -4.80 31.03 9.60
N VAL A 23 -3.49 31.05 9.75
CA VAL A 23 -2.81 31.68 10.87
C VAL A 23 -2.80 33.20 10.75
N ALA A 24 -2.43 33.73 9.55
CA ALA A 24 -2.20 35.15 9.35
C ALA A 24 -3.50 35.99 9.28
N ILE A 25 -4.54 35.43 8.65
CA ILE A 25 -5.81 36.12 8.43
C ILE A 25 -7.00 35.37 9.02
N ASN A 26 -6.84 34.80 10.22
CA ASN A 26 -7.88 33.97 10.86
C ASN A 26 -9.20 34.72 11.09
N ARG A 27 -9.17 36.01 11.46
CA ARG A 27 -10.39 36.81 11.73
C ARG A 27 -11.25 37.00 10.46
N PRO A 28 -10.73 37.51 9.33
CA PRO A 28 -11.49 37.55 8.09
C PRO A 28 -12.05 36.19 7.66
N ILE A 29 -11.28 35.12 7.81
CA ILE A 29 -11.73 33.76 7.46
C ILE A 29 -12.87 33.35 8.41
N ALA A 30 -12.72 33.53 9.73
CA ALA A 30 -13.75 33.21 10.71
C ALA A 30 -15.09 33.90 10.40
N ASN A 31 -15.05 35.18 9.96
CA ASN A 31 -16.24 35.90 9.54
C ASN A 31 -16.95 35.27 8.33
N LEU A 32 -16.20 34.74 7.35
CA LEU A 32 -16.76 33.99 6.21
C LEU A 32 -17.47 32.71 6.62
N PHE A 33 -17.06 32.11 7.73
CA PHE A 33 -17.67 30.92 8.30
C PHE A 33 -18.80 31.23 9.29
N GLY A 34 -18.94 32.50 9.74
CA GLY A 34 -19.88 32.89 10.78
C GLY A 34 -19.45 32.43 12.19
N ILE A 35 -18.19 32.12 12.39
CA ILE A 35 -17.65 31.60 13.64
C ILE A 35 -16.90 32.70 14.37
N SER A 36 -17.29 33.00 15.61
CA SER A 36 -16.64 34.01 16.45
C SER A 36 -15.30 33.58 17.03
N ASN A 37 -15.12 32.25 17.26
CA ASN A 37 -13.89 31.70 17.83
C ASN A 37 -12.82 31.48 16.75
N THR A 38 -11.85 32.39 16.65
CA THR A 38 -10.76 32.33 15.69
C THR A 38 -9.69 31.28 16.02
N SER A 39 -9.63 30.76 17.26
CA SER A 39 -8.63 29.80 17.69
C SER A 39 -8.67 28.51 16.88
N VAL A 40 -9.86 28.09 16.41
CA VAL A 40 -10.03 26.91 15.57
C VAL A 40 -9.22 27.02 14.28
N PHE A 41 -9.30 28.19 13.61
CA PHE A 41 -8.58 28.44 12.36
C PHE A 41 -7.07 28.49 12.57
N TRP A 42 -6.64 29.09 13.72
CA TRP A 42 -5.23 29.11 14.08
C TRP A 42 -4.67 27.69 14.30
N ILE A 43 -5.39 26.86 15.06
CA ILE A 43 -4.98 25.46 15.34
C ILE A 43 -4.89 24.65 14.03
N ILE A 44 -5.92 24.75 13.19
CA ILE A 44 -5.93 24.08 11.88
C ILE A 44 -4.78 24.59 11.01
N GLY A 45 -4.53 25.90 11.01
CA GLY A 45 -3.43 26.49 10.24
C GLY A 45 -2.07 25.98 10.66
N VAL A 46 -1.77 25.91 11.98
CA VAL A 46 -0.53 25.34 12.50
C VAL A 46 -0.41 23.85 12.15
N ALA A 47 -1.49 23.08 12.27
CA ALA A 47 -1.52 21.67 11.90
C ALA A 47 -1.21 21.46 10.39
N LEU A 48 -1.77 22.29 9.51
CA LEU A 48 -1.51 22.25 8.07
C LEU A 48 -0.07 22.62 7.72
N VAL A 49 0.52 23.61 8.37
CA VAL A 49 1.95 23.96 8.20
C VAL A 49 2.82 22.78 8.61
N SER A 50 2.55 22.18 9.78
CA SER A 50 3.28 21.00 10.28
C SER A 50 3.14 19.81 9.32
N PHE A 51 1.94 19.59 8.79
CA PHE A 51 1.68 18.56 7.77
C PHE A 51 2.46 18.83 6.49
N SER A 52 2.50 20.08 6.01
CA SER A 52 3.30 20.48 4.84
C SER A 52 4.78 20.16 5.02
N VAL A 53 5.36 20.42 6.20
CA VAL A 53 6.75 20.06 6.51
C VAL A 53 6.96 18.55 6.44
N THR A 54 6.01 17.76 6.97
CA THR A 54 6.06 16.29 6.89
C THR A 54 6.05 15.82 5.42
N ILE A 55 5.21 16.43 4.57
CA ILE A 55 5.17 16.10 3.14
C ILE A 55 6.50 16.44 2.46
N ILE A 56 7.07 17.61 2.73
CA ILE A 56 8.37 18.04 2.16
C ILE A 56 9.46 17.03 2.52
N TYR A 57 9.50 16.56 3.75
CA TYR A 57 10.44 15.51 4.17
C TYR A 57 10.28 14.23 3.35
N GLN A 58 9.04 13.82 3.06
CA GLN A 58 8.75 12.62 2.26
C GLN A 58 9.03 12.78 0.76
N ILE A 59 9.10 14.00 0.21
CA ILE A 59 9.49 14.23 -1.20
C ILE A 59 10.89 13.68 -1.47
N GLN A 60 11.81 13.79 -0.52
CA GLN A 60 13.18 13.30 -0.66
C GLN A 60 13.31 11.82 -0.27
N ARG A 61 12.71 11.44 0.86
CA ARG A 61 12.85 10.11 1.46
C ARG A 61 12.00 9.05 0.77
N GLN A 62 10.79 9.41 0.32
CA GLN A 62 9.79 8.52 -0.30
C GLN A 62 9.59 7.22 0.50
N ASN A 63 9.64 7.32 1.84
CA ASN A 63 9.38 6.17 2.70
C ASN A 63 7.93 5.73 2.52
N LEU A 64 7.72 4.44 2.26
CA LEU A 64 6.39 3.88 1.99
C LEU A 64 5.37 4.25 3.08
N ILE A 65 5.72 4.02 4.34
CA ILE A 65 4.80 4.27 5.48
C ILE A 65 4.46 5.76 5.56
N GLY A 66 5.45 6.64 5.39
CA GLY A 66 5.23 8.10 5.42
C GLY A 66 4.33 8.57 4.28
N VAL A 67 4.52 8.06 3.05
CA VAL A 67 3.67 8.39 1.90
C VAL A 67 2.25 7.85 2.10
N LEU A 68 2.10 6.62 2.59
CA LEU A 68 0.79 6.05 2.90
C LEU A 68 0.05 6.84 3.98
N ALA A 69 0.77 7.31 5.01
CA ALA A 69 0.21 8.15 6.07
C ALA A 69 -0.32 9.48 5.50
N ILE A 70 0.42 10.13 4.58
CA ILE A 70 -0.02 11.36 3.92
C ILE A 70 -1.32 11.11 3.13
N ILE A 71 -1.35 10.09 2.29
CA ILE A 71 -2.55 9.75 1.49
C ILE A 71 -3.75 9.45 2.40
N LEU A 72 -3.53 8.71 3.49
CA LEU A 72 -4.58 8.40 4.46
C LEU A 72 -5.10 9.65 5.17
N GLN A 73 -4.20 10.57 5.58
CA GLN A 73 -4.60 11.84 6.20
C GLN A 73 -5.43 12.70 5.25
N ASP A 74 -5.07 12.76 3.97
CA ASP A 74 -5.87 13.46 2.96
C ASP A 74 -7.27 12.85 2.84
N TYR A 75 -7.41 11.52 2.79
CA TYR A 75 -8.72 10.86 2.77
C TYR A 75 -9.53 11.09 4.05
N LEU A 76 -8.87 11.06 5.21
CA LEU A 76 -9.54 11.36 6.49
C LEU A 76 -10.01 12.82 6.56
N TRP A 77 -9.23 13.76 6.02
CA TRP A 77 -9.64 15.16 5.89
C TRP A 77 -10.91 15.29 5.02
N VAL A 78 -10.94 14.64 3.87
CA VAL A 78 -12.12 14.64 2.97
C VAL A 78 -13.33 14.03 3.68
N LEU A 79 -13.16 12.89 4.33
CA LEU A 79 -14.25 12.23 5.08
C LEU A 79 -14.77 13.12 6.21
N GLY A 80 -13.88 13.73 7.00
CA GLY A 80 -14.25 14.68 8.04
C GLY A 80 -15.00 15.89 7.49
N SER A 81 -14.56 16.45 6.35
CA SER A 81 -15.24 17.53 5.67
C SER A 81 -16.66 17.13 5.20
N MET A 82 -16.81 15.91 4.66
CA MET A 82 -18.13 15.38 4.28
C MET A 82 -19.05 15.23 5.49
N VAL A 83 -18.55 14.72 6.60
CA VAL A 83 -19.33 14.61 7.86
C VAL A 83 -19.77 16.00 8.34
N LEU A 84 -18.88 16.99 8.33
CA LEU A 84 -19.22 18.38 8.69
C LEU A 84 -20.31 18.97 7.80
N LEU A 85 -20.23 18.74 6.48
CA LEU A 85 -21.22 19.26 5.53
C LEU A 85 -22.58 18.59 5.63
N VAL A 86 -22.62 17.30 5.96
CA VAL A 86 -23.88 16.53 6.06
C VAL A 86 -24.54 16.70 7.44
N ALA A 87 -23.75 16.52 8.51
CA ALA A 87 -24.27 16.55 9.87
C ALA A 87 -24.48 17.99 10.39
N GLN A 88 -23.79 18.98 9.80
CA GLN A 88 -23.84 20.40 10.17
C GLN A 88 -23.84 20.63 11.69
N PRO A 89 -22.89 20.06 12.44
CA PRO A 89 -22.86 20.14 13.91
C PRO A 89 -22.60 21.56 14.43
N PHE A 90 -22.20 22.46 13.53
CA PHE A 90 -21.97 23.88 13.77
C PHE A 90 -22.81 24.73 12.84
N GLU A 91 -23.25 25.89 13.30
CA GLU A 91 -24.00 26.87 12.49
C GLU A 91 -23.07 27.63 11.53
N ILE A 92 -22.48 26.91 10.58
CA ILE A 92 -21.54 27.47 9.58
C ILE A 92 -22.36 28.16 8.48
N LEU A 93 -21.98 29.40 8.14
CA LEU A 93 -22.59 30.13 7.03
C LEU A 93 -22.46 29.37 5.71
N ARG A 94 -23.40 29.62 4.78
CA ARG A 94 -23.37 28.99 3.45
C ARG A 94 -22.04 29.19 2.72
N THR A 95 -21.42 30.37 2.87
CA THR A 95 -20.09 30.68 2.32
C THR A 95 -19.02 29.75 2.86
N GLY A 96 -18.99 29.53 4.19
CA GLY A 96 -18.08 28.61 4.84
C GLY A 96 -18.27 27.16 4.37
N ASN A 97 -19.52 26.70 4.24
CA ASN A 97 -19.85 25.38 3.72
C ASN A 97 -19.36 25.18 2.28
N VAL A 98 -19.51 26.18 1.41
CA VAL A 98 -18.99 26.13 0.04
C VAL A 98 -17.47 26.05 0.03
N ILE A 99 -16.79 26.83 0.88
CA ILE A 99 -15.32 26.78 1.01
C ILE A 99 -14.87 25.37 1.46
N ILE A 100 -15.51 24.78 2.49
CA ILE A 100 -15.21 23.41 2.93
C ILE A 100 -15.37 22.42 1.78
N ALA A 101 -16.48 22.50 1.02
CA ALA A 101 -16.74 21.60 -0.08
C ALA A 101 -15.68 21.70 -1.20
N VAL A 102 -15.28 22.92 -1.57
CA VAL A 102 -14.24 23.15 -2.59
C VAL A 102 -12.88 22.65 -2.12
N ILE A 103 -12.50 22.94 -0.88
CA ILE A 103 -11.23 22.46 -0.31
C ILE A 103 -11.23 20.93 -0.23
N ALA A 104 -12.32 20.32 0.23
CA ALA A 104 -12.44 18.85 0.28
C ALA A 104 -12.30 18.21 -1.11
N LEU A 105 -12.89 18.82 -2.15
CA LEU A 105 -12.73 18.34 -3.52
C LEU A 105 -11.28 18.45 -4.00
N VAL A 106 -10.60 19.57 -3.74
CA VAL A 106 -9.19 19.76 -4.10
C VAL A 106 -8.31 18.73 -3.40
N VAL A 107 -8.48 18.53 -2.09
CA VAL A 107 -7.71 17.54 -1.30
C VAL A 107 -8.00 16.13 -1.80
N PHE A 108 -9.25 15.80 -2.13
CA PHE A 108 -9.61 14.51 -2.72
C PHE A 108 -8.90 14.25 -4.06
N LEU A 109 -8.85 15.22 -4.94
CA LEU A 109 -8.13 15.11 -6.21
C LEU A 109 -6.62 14.94 -6.00
N MET A 110 -6.04 15.65 -5.01
CA MET A 110 -4.63 15.48 -4.65
C MET A 110 -4.37 14.07 -4.10
N ALA A 111 -5.22 13.55 -3.20
CA ALA A 111 -5.11 12.18 -2.67
C ALA A 111 -5.16 11.13 -3.79
N ILE A 112 -6.11 11.26 -4.72
CA ILE A 112 -6.21 10.38 -5.90
C ILE A 112 -4.91 10.44 -6.74
N ASN A 113 -4.39 11.64 -7.01
CA ASN A 113 -3.19 11.80 -7.82
C ASN A 113 -1.95 11.19 -7.14
N GLN A 114 -1.80 11.33 -5.82
CA GLN A 114 -0.73 10.71 -5.06
C GLN A 114 -0.85 9.18 -5.07
N ALA A 115 -2.05 8.63 -4.86
CA ALA A 115 -2.30 7.20 -4.89
C ALA A 115 -2.05 6.59 -6.28
N LYS A 116 -2.45 7.29 -7.36
CA LYS A 116 -2.13 6.89 -8.74
C LYS A 116 -0.63 6.92 -9.01
N ALA A 117 0.06 7.98 -8.58
CA ALA A 117 1.50 8.11 -8.74
C ALA A 117 2.26 7.02 -7.98
N LEU A 118 1.81 6.68 -6.77
CA LEU A 118 2.34 5.55 -6.01
C LEU A 118 2.12 4.23 -6.77
N ALA A 119 0.92 4.01 -7.32
CA ALA A 119 0.62 2.82 -8.11
C ALA A 119 1.46 2.72 -9.40
N HIS A 120 1.80 3.85 -10.00
CA HIS A 120 2.69 3.88 -11.17
C HIS A 120 4.14 3.55 -10.84
N MET A 121 4.61 3.81 -9.62
CA MET A 121 5.96 3.44 -9.20
C MET A 121 6.15 1.93 -9.06
N ASP A 122 5.10 1.19 -8.78
CA ASP A 122 5.14 -0.27 -8.62
C ASP A 122 5.17 -1.03 -9.96
N GLY A 123 5.49 -0.33 -11.02
CA GLY A 123 5.71 -0.88 -12.36
C GLY A 123 4.45 -0.86 -13.22
N ASN A 124 4.62 -0.31 -14.40
CA ASN A 124 3.71 -0.49 -15.54
C ASN A 124 4.36 -1.46 -16.50
N LEU A 125 4.33 -2.71 -16.17
CA LEU A 125 4.53 -3.73 -17.16
C LEU A 125 3.19 -3.95 -17.86
N VAL A 126 3.18 -4.49 -18.99
CA VAL A 126 2.08 -4.71 -19.90
C VAL A 126 0.67 -4.62 -19.25
N GLN A 127 -0.18 -3.70 -19.72
CA GLN A 127 -1.62 -3.60 -19.40
C GLN A 127 -2.03 -3.27 -17.94
N GLY A 128 -1.19 -2.64 -17.16
CA GLY A 128 -1.57 -2.22 -15.80
C GLY A 128 -1.19 -3.20 -14.69
N THR A 129 -0.40 -4.23 -15.01
CA THR A 129 0.22 -5.14 -14.04
C THR A 129 1.11 -4.38 -13.08
N LYS A 130 0.93 -4.60 -11.80
CA LYS A 130 1.76 -4.07 -10.72
C LYS A 130 2.78 -5.12 -10.31
N ARG A 131 3.94 -4.66 -9.85
CA ARG A 131 5.02 -5.52 -9.39
C ARG A 131 5.54 -4.99 -8.05
N LEU A 132 5.53 -5.83 -7.03
CA LEU A 132 6.13 -5.57 -5.72
C LEU A 132 7.22 -6.60 -5.47
N SER A 133 8.46 -6.14 -5.25
CA SER A 133 9.62 -6.98 -5.00
C SER A 133 10.14 -6.73 -3.59
N PHE A 134 10.46 -7.82 -2.88
CA PHE A 134 11.01 -7.81 -1.54
C PHE A 134 12.26 -8.68 -1.53
N GLU A 135 13.33 -8.22 -0.91
CA GLU A 135 14.63 -8.91 -0.89
C GLU A 135 15.12 -9.07 0.54
N ARG A 136 15.75 -10.21 0.82
CA ARG A 136 16.40 -10.50 2.10
C ARG A 136 17.67 -11.33 1.87
N TRP A 137 18.72 -11.00 2.60
CA TRP A 137 19.96 -11.76 2.64
C TRP A 137 19.91 -12.74 3.82
N MET A 138 20.03 -14.05 3.53
CA MET A 138 20.05 -15.13 4.50
C MET A 138 21.49 -15.60 4.72
N LYS A 139 21.92 -15.78 5.97
CA LYS A 139 23.26 -16.26 6.34
C LYS A 139 23.30 -17.79 6.28
N ALA A 140 23.14 -18.35 5.09
CA ALA A 140 23.16 -19.79 4.86
C ALA A 140 23.48 -20.08 3.39
N SER A 141 23.89 -21.32 3.10
CA SER A 141 24.10 -21.80 1.73
C SER A 141 22.80 -21.86 0.96
N LYS A 142 22.88 -21.71 -0.36
CA LYS A 142 21.75 -21.74 -1.28
C LYS A 142 20.88 -22.99 -1.12
N SER A 143 21.49 -24.16 -1.01
CA SER A 143 20.77 -25.43 -0.84
C SER A 143 19.98 -25.47 0.48
N ARG A 144 20.57 -24.98 1.59
CA ARG A 144 19.85 -24.87 2.87
C ARG A 144 18.66 -23.92 2.78
N VAL A 145 18.85 -22.75 2.16
CA VAL A 145 17.77 -21.78 1.95
C VAL A 145 16.68 -22.38 1.08
N TRP A 146 17.05 -22.99 -0.04
CA TRP A 146 16.09 -23.62 -0.96
C TRP A 146 15.26 -24.70 -0.26
N LYS A 147 15.89 -25.59 0.50
CA LYS A 147 15.18 -26.64 1.26
C LYS A 147 14.06 -26.11 2.15
N VAL A 148 14.25 -24.92 2.72
CA VAL A 148 13.25 -24.29 3.60
C VAL A 148 12.17 -23.61 2.78
N ILE A 149 12.54 -22.75 1.80
CA ILE A 149 11.55 -21.96 1.08
C ILE A 149 10.73 -22.77 0.07
N SER A 150 11.31 -23.86 -0.47
CA SER A 150 10.61 -24.78 -1.41
C SER A 150 9.69 -25.79 -0.72
N ASN A 151 9.62 -25.77 0.61
CA ASN A 151 8.66 -26.59 1.37
C ASN A 151 7.25 -26.00 1.28
N VAL A 152 6.68 -26.02 0.07
CA VAL A 152 5.41 -25.37 -0.25
C VAL A 152 4.19 -26.03 0.40
N ALA A 153 4.29 -27.29 0.81
CA ALA A 153 3.24 -27.98 1.55
C ALA A 153 3.06 -27.42 2.98
N ASN A 154 4.16 -27.01 3.59
CA ASN A 154 4.17 -26.42 4.93
C ASN A 154 4.32 -24.88 4.90
N TYR A 155 3.95 -24.25 3.77
CA TYR A 155 4.06 -22.79 3.61
C TYR A 155 3.26 -22.01 4.66
N HIS A 156 2.17 -22.58 5.17
CA HIS A 156 1.36 -21.99 6.25
C HIS A 156 2.12 -21.80 7.58
N GLU A 157 3.18 -22.59 7.84
CA GLU A 157 3.98 -22.42 9.06
C GLU A 157 4.80 -21.10 9.06
N VAL A 158 5.04 -20.53 7.89
CA VAL A 158 5.87 -19.33 7.71
C VAL A 158 5.08 -18.13 7.18
N ALA A 159 4.04 -18.35 6.37
CA ALA A 159 3.24 -17.30 5.75
C ALA A 159 2.17 -16.77 6.72
N PRO A 160 2.21 -15.49 7.12
CA PRO A 160 1.30 -14.95 8.14
C PRO A 160 -0.13 -14.75 7.64
N ASN A 161 -0.39 -14.99 6.35
CA ASN A 161 -1.68 -14.82 5.68
C ASN A 161 -2.21 -16.11 5.05
N VAL A 162 -1.68 -17.27 5.47
CA VAL A 162 -2.13 -18.59 5.06
C VAL A 162 -2.21 -19.47 6.31
N ASP A 163 -3.39 -20.01 6.59
CA ASP A 163 -3.62 -20.85 7.77
C ASP A 163 -3.45 -22.33 7.46
N GLU A 164 -3.71 -22.73 6.21
CA GLU A 164 -3.60 -24.11 5.75
C GLU A 164 -3.21 -24.19 4.28
N VAL A 165 -2.45 -25.21 3.93
CA VAL A 165 -2.10 -25.57 2.56
C VAL A 165 -2.38 -27.05 2.34
N ILE A 166 -3.17 -27.37 1.31
CA ILE A 166 -3.47 -28.74 0.90
C ILE A 166 -3.00 -28.94 -0.54
N ILE A 167 -2.08 -29.87 -0.78
CA ILE A 167 -1.69 -30.23 -2.13
C ILE A 167 -2.81 -31.08 -2.75
N ILE A 168 -3.43 -30.55 -3.81
CA ILE A 168 -4.52 -31.21 -4.51
C ILE A 168 -3.96 -32.23 -5.53
N SER A 169 -2.95 -31.81 -6.30
CA SER A 169 -2.37 -32.65 -7.35
C SER A 169 -0.99 -32.17 -7.77
N GLY A 170 -0.21 -33.08 -8.36
CA GLY A 170 1.08 -32.78 -8.98
C GLY A 170 2.23 -32.60 -8.01
N LYS A 171 3.41 -32.36 -8.58
CA LYS A 171 4.67 -32.02 -7.90
C LYS A 171 5.41 -31.05 -8.82
N ALA A 172 6.10 -30.07 -8.24
CA ALA A 172 6.84 -29.06 -8.99
C ALA A 172 5.93 -28.27 -9.96
N GLU A 173 6.36 -28.00 -11.19
CA GLU A 173 5.55 -27.30 -12.19
C GLU A 173 4.26 -28.08 -12.49
N GLY A 174 3.14 -27.37 -12.57
CA GLY A 174 1.81 -27.95 -12.70
C GLY A 174 1.17 -28.41 -11.39
N MET A 175 1.87 -28.38 -10.25
CA MET A 175 1.28 -28.65 -8.94
C MET A 175 0.11 -27.70 -8.68
N VAL A 176 -1.00 -28.27 -8.19
CA VAL A 176 -2.15 -27.49 -7.71
C VAL A 176 -2.27 -27.64 -6.20
N ARG A 177 -2.39 -26.50 -5.51
CA ARG A 177 -2.63 -26.45 -4.06
C ARG A 177 -3.83 -25.59 -3.71
N SER A 178 -4.51 -25.90 -2.62
CA SER A 178 -5.52 -25.07 -1.97
C SER A 178 -4.86 -24.37 -0.79
N CYS A 179 -5.11 -23.07 -0.68
CA CYS A 179 -4.70 -22.26 0.47
C CYS A 179 -5.94 -21.67 1.12
N SER A 180 -5.92 -21.51 2.46
CA SER A 180 -7.01 -20.86 3.20
C SER A 180 -6.48 -19.84 4.19
N HIS A 181 -7.32 -18.82 4.51
CA HIS A 181 -7.09 -17.85 5.57
C HIS A 181 -8.42 -17.37 6.15
N GLY A 182 -8.64 -17.64 7.44
CA GLY A 182 -9.91 -17.39 8.09
C GLY A 182 -11.05 -18.18 7.43
N LYS A 183 -12.00 -17.46 6.83
CA LYS A 183 -13.13 -18.07 6.09
C LYS A 183 -12.89 -18.15 4.57
N ASP A 184 -11.82 -17.56 4.10
CA ASP A 184 -11.53 -17.47 2.68
C ASP A 184 -10.62 -18.61 2.23
N SER A 185 -10.84 -19.12 1.03
CA SER A 185 -10.00 -20.13 0.39
C SER A 185 -9.84 -19.87 -1.09
N TRP A 186 -8.72 -20.31 -1.66
CA TRP A 186 -8.41 -20.19 -3.08
C TRP A 186 -7.49 -21.30 -3.52
N THR A 187 -7.42 -21.53 -4.83
CA THR A 187 -6.47 -22.47 -5.42
C THR A 187 -5.35 -21.73 -6.14
N GLU A 188 -4.19 -22.36 -6.17
CA GLU A 188 -3.00 -21.86 -6.87
C GLU A 188 -2.39 -22.99 -7.71
N THR A 189 -1.88 -22.63 -8.86
CA THR A 189 -1.14 -23.54 -9.74
C THR A 189 0.32 -23.12 -9.82
N CYS A 190 1.24 -24.06 -9.63
CA CYS A 190 2.65 -23.80 -9.83
C CYS A 190 2.92 -23.60 -11.33
N SER A 191 3.28 -22.38 -11.69
CA SER A 191 3.51 -21.99 -13.10
C SER A 191 4.99 -22.00 -13.50
N LEU A 192 5.87 -22.23 -12.54
CA LEU A 192 7.32 -22.35 -12.75
C LEU A 192 7.92 -23.12 -11.59
N TRP A 193 8.85 -24.05 -11.88
CA TRP A 193 9.67 -24.70 -10.87
C TRP A 193 11.05 -25.00 -11.45
N GLU A 194 12.06 -24.27 -10.99
CA GLU A 194 13.46 -24.52 -11.30
C GLU A 194 14.17 -24.85 -9.97
N GLU A 195 14.60 -26.10 -9.80
CA GLU A 195 15.20 -26.60 -8.57
C GLU A 195 16.42 -25.77 -8.17
N GLU A 196 16.50 -25.44 -6.88
CA GLU A 196 17.51 -24.56 -6.29
C GLU A 196 17.63 -23.17 -6.92
N LYS A 197 16.61 -22.70 -7.64
CA LYS A 197 16.65 -21.38 -8.29
C LYS A 197 15.41 -20.55 -8.02
N GLU A 198 14.25 -21.02 -8.47
CA GLU A 198 13.01 -20.29 -8.28
C GLU A 198 11.77 -21.17 -8.49
N TYR A 199 10.67 -20.75 -7.88
CA TYR A 199 9.35 -21.27 -8.19
C TYR A 199 8.31 -20.15 -8.19
N ALA A 200 7.20 -20.37 -8.89
CA ALA A 200 6.11 -19.40 -8.96
C ALA A 200 4.75 -20.08 -8.89
N PHE A 201 3.81 -19.43 -8.20
CA PHE A 201 2.41 -19.83 -8.15
C PHE A 201 1.51 -18.73 -8.72
N GLU A 202 0.57 -19.14 -9.55
CA GLU A 202 -0.50 -18.29 -10.06
C GLU A 202 -1.81 -18.64 -9.38
N VAL A 203 -2.47 -17.61 -8.85
CA VAL A 203 -3.73 -17.75 -8.12
C VAL A 203 -4.89 -17.84 -9.09
N ASN A 204 -5.83 -18.75 -8.88
CA ASN A 204 -7.06 -18.86 -9.65
C ASN A 204 -8.04 -17.74 -9.27
N THR A 205 -7.78 -16.54 -9.77
CA THR A 205 -8.61 -15.36 -9.53
C THR A 205 -9.93 -15.36 -10.31
N ALA A 206 -10.12 -16.29 -11.25
CA ALA A 206 -11.35 -16.44 -12.02
C ALA A 206 -12.41 -17.28 -11.30
N ALA A 207 -12.07 -17.95 -10.19
CA ALA A 207 -13.02 -18.70 -9.39
C ALA A 207 -14.12 -17.77 -8.84
N THR A 208 -15.39 -18.23 -8.89
CA THR A 208 -16.55 -17.44 -8.47
C THR A 208 -16.54 -17.05 -6.99
N ASN A 209 -15.85 -17.81 -6.16
CA ASN A 209 -15.69 -17.61 -4.72
C ASN A 209 -14.38 -16.93 -4.35
N TYR A 210 -13.57 -16.44 -5.32
CA TYR A 210 -12.33 -15.75 -5.02
C TYR A 210 -12.60 -14.41 -4.32
N PRO A 211 -12.07 -14.20 -3.09
CA PRO A 211 -12.53 -13.11 -2.24
C PRO A 211 -11.82 -11.76 -2.46
N TYR A 212 -10.71 -11.76 -3.21
CA TYR A 212 -9.86 -10.57 -3.31
C TYR A 212 -10.04 -9.81 -4.62
N PRO A 213 -9.76 -8.50 -4.67
CA PRO A 213 -10.07 -7.62 -5.79
C PRO A 213 -9.03 -7.69 -6.93
N PHE A 214 -8.52 -8.88 -7.22
CA PHE A 214 -7.56 -9.10 -8.29
C PHE A 214 -8.18 -9.89 -9.45
N LYS A 215 -7.84 -9.51 -10.68
CA LYS A 215 -8.11 -10.32 -11.89
C LYS A 215 -6.91 -11.16 -12.30
N PHE A 216 -5.73 -10.87 -11.73
CA PHE A 216 -4.48 -11.61 -11.87
C PHE A 216 -3.65 -11.44 -10.61
N LEU A 217 -3.06 -12.51 -10.11
CA LEU A 217 -2.11 -12.52 -9.01
C LEU A 217 -1.15 -13.69 -9.17
N LYS A 218 0.15 -13.38 -9.17
CA LYS A 218 1.23 -14.36 -9.25
C LYS A 218 2.28 -14.02 -8.19
N GLY A 219 2.75 -15.03 -7.47
CA GLY A 219 3.92 -14.95 -6.60
C GLY A 219 5.08 -15.70 -7.21
N ASN A 220 6.29 -15.14 -7.15
CA ASN A 220 7.53 -15.80 -7.51
C ASN A 220 8.52 -15.69 -6.36
N TRP A 221 9.20 -16.79 -6.04
CA TRP A 221 10.19 -16.94 -4.98
C TRP A 221 11.49 -17.38 -5.60
N LYS A 222 12.52 -16.56 -5.50
CA LYS A 222 13.83 -16.78 -6.13
C LYS A 222 14.95 -16.79 -5.10
N VAL A 223 15.93 -17.68 -5.30
CA VAL A 223 17.16 -17.77 -4.51
C VAL A 223 18.37 -17.52 -5.41
N GLU A 224 19.27 -16.68 -4.97
CA GLU A 224 20.51 -16.34 -5.67
C GLU A 224 21.68 -16.48 -4.69
N GLU A 225 22.65 -17.31 -5.03
CA GLU A 225 23.87 -17.40 -4.25
C GLU A 225 24.69 -16.13 -4.38
N ILE A 226 25.04 -15.53 -3.25
CA ILE A 226 25.95 -14.39 -3.19
C ILE A 226 27.37 -14.88 -2.90
N ASN A 227 27.50 -15.83 -1.97
CA ASN A 227 28.71 -16.60 -1.66
C ASN A 227 28.31 -17.89 -0.93
N ILE A 228 29.29 -18.72 -0.57
CA ILE A 228 29.07 -20.04 0.05
C ILE A 228 28.21 -19.99 1.33
N SER A 229 28.25 -18.89 2.07
CA SER A 229 27.55 -18.72 3.36
C SER A 229 26.43 -17.68 3.31
N GLN A 230 26.13 -17.11 2.15
CA GLN A 230 25.11 -16.07 2.01
C GLN A 230 24.31 -16.23 0.74
N THR A 231 23.00 -16.21 0.88
CA THR A 231 22.03 -16.35 -0.22
C THR A 231 21.03 -15.20 -0.16
N LYS A 232 20.74 -14.59 -1.32
CA LYS A 232 19.67 -13.61 -1.46
C LYS A 232 18.37 -14.31 -1.82
N VAL A 233 17.32 -14.03 -1.06
CA VAL A 233 15.94 -14.43 -1.36
C VAL A 233 15.18 -13.23 -1.87
N THR A 234 14.51 -13.39 -3.01
CA THR A 234 13.63 -12.39 -3.59
C THR A 234 12.22 -12.95 -3.67
N VAL A 235 11.25 -12.23 -3.12
CA VAL A 235 9.82 -12.49 -3.29
C VAL A 235 9.24 -11.41 -4.17
N LEU A 236 8.63 -11.82 -5.27
CA LEU A 236 8.02 -10.93 -6.26
C LEU A 236 6.54 -11.24 -6.37
N PHE A 237 5.70 -10.24 -6.17
CA PHE A 237 4.27 -10.31 -6.47
C PHE A 237 3.96 -9.50 -7.73
N GLU A 238 3.30 -10.14 -8.70
CA GLU A 238 2.76 -9.51 -9.90
C GLU A 238 1.23 -9.62 -9.85
N PHE A 239 0.53 -8.50 -10.02
CA PHE A 239 -0.94 -8.50 -9.91
C PHE A 239 -1.60 -7.40 -10.74
N GLU A 240 -2.87 -7.63 -11.06
CA GLU A 240 -3.75 -6.63 -11.67
C GLU A 240 -5.06 -6.55 -10.88
N TYR A 241 -5.55 -5.33 -10.69
CA TYR A 241 -6.85 -5.14 -10.05
C TYR A 241 -8.00 -5.46 -11.00
N SER A 242 -9.08 -5.99 -10.44
CA SER A 242 -10.32 -6.28 -11.18
C SER A 242 -10.99 -4.99 -11.72
N ARG A 243 -10.78 -3.84 -11.07
CA ARG A 243 -11.35 -2.54 -11.48
C ARG A 243 -10.30 -1.43 -11.43
N LYS A 244 -10.35 -0.50 -12.39
CA LYS A 244 -9.38 0.61 -12.51
C LYS A 244 -9.32 1.53 -11.28
N PHE A 245 -10.46 1.77 -10.61
CA PHE A 245 -10.47 2.65 -9.44
C PHE A 245 -9.77 2.04 -8.21
N HIS A 246 -9.57 0.72 -8.17
CA HIS A 246 -8.79 0.08 -7.11
C HIS A 246 -7.32 0.56 -7.08
N ASN A 247 -6.79 1.07 -8.19
CA ASN A 247 -5.43 1.62 -8.26
C ASN A 247 -5.24 2.85 -7.35
N TRP A 248 -6.28 3.63 -7.10
CA TRP A 248 -6.17 4.79 -6.23
C TRP A 248 -6.85 4.58 -4.86
N LEU A 249 -7.87 3.72 -4.79
CA LEU A 249 -8.58 3.47 -3.56
C LEU A 249 -7.92 2.36 -2.72
N LEU A 250 -7.63 1.22 -3.33
CA LEU A 250 -7.14 0.04 -2.60
C LEU A 250 -5.62 -0.13 -2.64
N HIS A 251 -4.95 0.33 -3.71
CA HIS A 251 -3.52 0.10 -3.87
C HIS A 251 -2.67 0.61 -2.70
N PRO A 252 -2.87 1.82 -2.15
CA PRO A 252 -2.10 2.28 -0.99
C PRO A 252 -2.22 1.33 0.20
N ILE A 253 -3.44 0.86 0.49
CA ILE A 253 -3.72 -0.03 1.62
C ILE A 253 -3.11 -1.41 1.37
N LEU A 254 -3.34 -1.99 0.18
CA LEU A 254 -2.85 -3.32 -0.17
C LEU A 254 -1.32 -3.34 -0.27
N LYS A 255 -0.69 -2.32 -0.83
CA LYS A 255 0.77 -2.20 -0.83
C LYS A 255 1.34 -2.26 0.58
N GLY A 256 0.75 -1.55 1.54
CA GLY A 256 1.14 -1.60 2.93
C GLY A 256 0.96 -3.00 3.55
N LYS A 257 -0.15 -3.69 3.24
CA LYS A 257 -0.38 -5.07 3.69
C LYS A 257 0.62 -6.05 3.07
N PHE A 258 0.84 -6.01 1.76
CA PHE A 258 1.85 -6.84 1.07
C PHE A 258 3.23 -6.66 1.67
N SER A 259 3.66 -5.41 1.93
CA SER A 259 4.96 -5.14 2.54
C SER A 259 5.09 -5.79 3.91
N LYS A 260 4.10 -5.60 4.80
CA LYS A 260 4.12 -6.20 6.14
C LYS A 260 4.11 -7.73 6.10
N THR A 261 3.30 -8.32 5.21
CA THR A 261 3.21 -9.76 5.03
C THR A 261 4.53 -10.34 4.52
N ALA A 262 5.14 -9.71 3.51
CA ALA A 262 6.42 -10.14 2.94
C ALA A 262 7.56 -10.00 3.95
N GLU A 263 7.63 -8.91 4.70
CA GLU A 263 8.63 -8.72 5.75
C GLU A 263 8.52 -9.83 6.82
N LYS A 264 7.31 -10.11 7.31
CA LYS A 264 7.10 -11.14 8.32
C LYS A 264 7.39 -12.55 7.79
N LEU A 265 7.03 -12.85 6.53
CA LEU A 265 7.40 -14.10 5.86
C LEU A 265 8.91 -14.28 5.80
N MET A 266 9.64 -13.23 5.39
CA MET A 266 11.10 -13.22 5.33
C MET A 266 11.72 -13.42 6.71
N ASP A 267 11.19 -12.78 7.76
CA ASP A 267 11.65 -12.95 9.14
C ASP A 267 11.44 -14.39 9.63
N ASN A 268 10.28 -14.98 9.32
CA ASN A 268 9.98 -16.37 9.70
C ASN A 268 10.94 -17.35 9.01
N TRP A 269 11.19 -17.19 7.70
CA TRP A 269 12.19 -18.00 7.00
C TRP A 269 13.59 -17.80 7.56
N GLN A 270 14.00 -16.57 7.82
CA GLN A 270 15.32 -16.29 8.40
C GLN A 270 15.50 -17.01 9.73
N ASN A 271 14.47 -16.98 10.57
CA ASN A 271 14.48 -17.69 11.85
C ASN A 271 14.58 -19.23 11.71
N GLN A 272 14.00 -19.82 10.65
CA GLN A 272 14.12 -21.27 10.38
C GLN A 272 15.46 -21.63 9.75
N ILE A 273 16.02 -20.77 8.91
CA ILE A 273 17.24 -21.02 8.14
C ILE A 273 18.49 -20.81 9.00
N GLU A 274 18.51 -19.77 9.84
CA GLU A 274 19.68 -19.36 10.62
C GLU A 274 19.76 -20.02 12.02
N LYS A 275 18.75 -20.84 12.38
CA LYS A 275 18.83 -21.76 13.54
C LYS A 275 19.69 -22.98 13.19
#